data_abac0cd1f8f610aa5fc8dacb9926c87e
#
_entry.id   abac0cd1f8f610aa5fc8dacb9926c87e
#
_cell.length_a   1.000
_cell.length_b   1.000
_cell.length_c   1.000
_cell.angle_alpha   90.00
_cell.angle_beta   90.00
_cell.angle_gamma   90.00
#
_symmetry.space_group_name_H-M   'P 1'
#
loop_
_entity.id
_entity.type
_entity.pdbx_description
1 polymer ?
#
loop_
_entity_poly.entity_id
_entity_poly.type
_entity_poly.pdbx_seq_one_letter_code
_entity_poly.pdbx_strand_id
1 'polypeptide(L)'
;MISNKILLSCIFILCLFFPCCSFYEQTENSKSDYTDKEIEYFTEIALGSEYGSNVQVIRRWDSDIKIKINGNPNEKDLQTLNQVISDINEIIGDKINLSLVDSNQNIDINFVPLSDFSICNAAPGNYGYFNCKWINNVIYECDICIATDDVLLQEERSHMIREELTQSLGLMNDSLEYRDSIFYEEWTYTQKYLEIDKKMIEILYSDKIKPGMVKQEVESVLRK
;
A
#
# COMPACT_ATOMS: atom_id res chain seq x y z
N MET A 1 -31.38 -7.77 -99.40
CA MET A 1 -30.98 -6.39 -99.02
C MET A 1 -31.42 -6.19 -97.56
N ILE A 2 -30.58 -6.49 -96.62
CA ILE A 2 -30.85 -6.27 -95.21
C ILE A 2 -29.59 -5.64 -94.59
N SER A 3 -29.76 -4.41 -94.07
CA SER A 3 -28.73 -3.60 -93.48
C SER A 3 -28.54 -4.01 -92.03
N ASN A 4 -27.31 -4.42 -91.67
CA ASN A 4 -26.93 -4.65 -90.24
C ASN A 4 -26.40 -3.33 -89.67
N LYS A 5 -27.09 -2.80 -88.67
CA LYS A 5 -26.61 -1.76 -87.77
C LYS A 5 -25.96 -2.39 -86.59
N ILE A 6 -24.64 -2.15 -86.44
CA ILE A 6 -23.89 -2.53 -85.26
C ILE A 6 -24.12 -1.46 -84.15
N LEU A 7 -24.68 -1.88 -83.06
CA LEU A 7 -24.87 -1.02 -81.87
C LEU A 7 -23.66 -1.14 -80.95
N LEU A 8 -22.85 -0.10 -80.87
CA LEU A 8 -21.71 -0.03 -79.98
C LEU A 8 -22.20 0.34 -78.58
N SER A 9 -22.11 -0.62 -77.67
CA SER A 9 -22.46 -0.43 -76.24
C SER A 9 -21.23 0.05 -75.49
N CYS A 10 -21.22 1.33 -75.09
CA CYS A 10 -20.18 1.86 -74.17
C CYS A 10 -20.50 1.43 -72.74
N ILE A 11 -19.69 0.53 -72.21
CA ILE A 11 -19.73 0.18 -70.79
C ILE A 11 -18.93 1.26 -70.03
N PHE A 12 -19.62 2.11 -69.26
CA PHE A 12 -19.03 3.02 -68.28
C PHE A 12 -18.72 2.22 -67.02
N ILE A 13 -17.39 1.96 -66.78
CA ILE A 13 -16.91 1.41 -65.54
C ILE A 13 -16.83 2.56 -64.52
N LEU A 14 -17.78 2.62 -63.59
CA LEU A 14 -17.79 3.57 -62.48
C LEU A 14 -16.86 3.05 -61.39
N CYS A 15 -15.61 3.54 -61.38
CA CYS A 15 -14.69 3.30 -60.25
C CYS A 15 -15.18 4.04 -59.01
N LEU A 16 -15.85 3.33 -58.10
CA LEU A 16 -16.14 3.82 -56.77
C LEU A 16 -14.84 3.84 -55.94
N PHE A 17 -14.24 5.00 -55.82
CA PHE A 17 -13.21 5.26 -54.81
C PHE A 17 -13.86 5.28 -53.42
N PHE A 18 -13.75 4.20 -52.68
CA PHE A 18 -13.97 4.22 -51.23
C PHE A 18 -12.77 4.87 -50.57
N PRO A 19 -12.91 6.00 -49.86
CA PRO A 19 -11.85 6.47 -49.00
C PRO A 19 -11.69 5.46 -47.85
N CYS A 20 -10.55 4.78 -47.78
CA CYS A 20 -10.12 4.01 -46.64
C CYS A 20 -9.89 4.99 -45.49
N CYS A 21 -10.94 5.29 -44.70
CA CYS A 21 -10.78 5.93 -43.41
C CYS A 21 -10.05 4.95 -42.52
N SER A 22 -8.72 5.09 -42.44
CA SER A 22 -7.95 4.54 -41.33
C SER A 22 -8.49 5.19 -40.04
N PHE A 23 -9.30 4.44 -39.34
CA PHE A 23 -9.56 4.76 -37.93
C PHE A 23 -8.22 4.64 -37.23
N TYR A 24 -7.53 5.75 -37.04
CA TYR A 24 -6.53 5.89 -36.00
C TYR A 24 -7.33 5.83 -34.69
N GLU A 25 -7.34 4.65 -34.07
CA GLU A 25 -7.69 4.54 -32.67
C GLU A 25 -6.64 5.37 -31.92
N GLN A 26 -7.02 6.61 -31.57
CA GLN A 26 -6.31 7.34 -30.53
C GLN A 26 -6.55 6.50 -29.26
N THR A 27 -5.59 5.66 -28.90
CA THR A 27 -5.46 5.20 -27.53
C THR A 27 -5.30 6.48 -26.70
N GLU A 28 -6.38 6.91 -26.06
CA GLU A 28 -6.27 7.85 -24.95
C GLU A 28 -5.27 7.22 -23.98
N ASN A 29 -4.07 7.79 -23.95
CA ASN A 29 -3.10 7.52 -22.93
C ASN A 29 -3.73 8.07 -21.65
N SER A 30 -4.50 7.25 -20.94
CA SER A 30 -4.98 7.58 -19.61
C SER A 30 -3.72 7.84 -18.78
N LYS A 31 -3.50 9.09 -18.42
CA LYS A 31 -2.36 9.47 -17.59
C LYS A 31 -2.56 8.71 -16.27
N SER A 32 -1.62 7.85 -15.93
CA SER A 32 -1.63 7.16 -14.65
C SER A 32 -1.77 8.17 -13.51
N ASP A 33 -2.56 7.85 -12.49
CA ASP A 33 -2.69 8.65 -11.27
C ASP A 33 -1.38 8.68 -10.46
N TYR A 34 -0.43 7.77 -10.77
CA TYR A 34 0.80 7.55 -10.04
C TYR A 34 2.01 7.62 -10.96
N THR A 35 3.11 8.17 -10.48
CA THR A 35 4.40 8.19 -11.19
C THR A 35 5.07 6.82 -11.13
N ASP A 36 5.99 6.55 -12.07
CA ASP A 36 6.79 5.32 -12.07
C ASP A 36 7.56 5.14 -10.76
N LYS A 37 8.10 6.21 -10.18
CA LYS A 37 8.82 6.17 -8.89
C LYS A 37 7.92 5.79 -7.73
N GLU A 38 6.70 6.32 -7.68
CA GLU A 38 5.73 5.94 -6.65
C GLU A 38 5.34 4.46 -6.77
N ILE A 39 5.17 3.96 -7.98
CA ILE A 39 4.84 2.55 -8.24
C ILE A 39 6.02 1.63 -7.85
N GLU A 40 7.25 1.99 -8.21
CA GLU A 40 8.45 1.24 -7.84
C GLU A 40 8.63 1.18 -6.32
N TYR A 41 8.53 2.33 -5.66
CA TYR A 41 8.63 2.41 -4.19
C TYR A 41 7.50 1.64 -3.51
N PHE A 42 6.26 1.76 -3.98
CA PHE A 42 5.14 0.98 -3.46
C PHE A 42 5.38 -0.53 -3.58
N THR A 43 5.87 -1.00 -4.73
CA THR A 43 6.14 -2.43 -4.91
C THR A 43 7.29 -2.93 -4.03
N GLU A 44 8.28 -2.09 -3.71
CA GLU A 44 9.34 -2.40 -2.76
C GLU A 44 8.79 -2.56 -1.34
N ILE A 45 8.00 -1.58 -0.86
CA ILE A 45 7.48 -1.56 0.51
C ILE A 45 6.35 -2.59 0.73
N ALA A 46 5.44 -2.74 -0.22
CA ALA A 46 4.22 -3.53 -0.03
C ALA A 46 4.35 -5.01 -0.40
N LEU A 47 5.32 -5.38 -1.23
CA LEU A 47 5.52 -6.77 -1.66
C LEU A 47 6.65 -7.47 -0.90
N GLY A 48 7.50 -6.71 -0.24
CA GLY A 48 8.57 -7.22 0.61
C GLY A 48 8.05 -7.66 1.99
N SER A 49 8.96 -8.18 2.78
CA SER A 49 8.77 -8.41 4.21
C SER A 49 10.17 -8.52 4.82
N GLU A 50 10.47 -7.68 5.79
CA GLU A 50 11.74 -7.69 6.52
C GLU A 50 12.01 -9.06 7.18
N TYR A 51 10.97 -9.62 7.78
CA TYR A 51 11.01 -10.93 8.43
C TYR A 51 9.94 -11.85 7.84
N GLY A 52 10.28 -12.76 6.93
CA GLY A 52 9.23 -13.68 6.49
C GLY A 52 9.44 -14.42 5.18
N SER A 53 8.37 -14.79 4.54
CA SER A 53 8.35 -15.65 3.36
C SER A 53 8.80 -14.92 2.10
N ASN A 54 9.49 -15.63 1.19
CA ASN A 54 9.85 -15.14 -0.15
C ASN A 54 8.63 -14.90 -1.07
N VAL A 55 7.41 -14.96 -0.55
CA VAL A 55 6.19 -14.77 -1.34
C VAL A 55 5.86 -13.29 -1.40
N GLN A 56 6.19 -12.67 -2.53
CA GLN A 56 5.98 -11.25 -2.80
C GLN A 56 4.56 -11.01 -3.34
N VAL A 57 3.62 -10.83 -2.43
CA VAL A 57 2.21 -10.54 -2.75
C VAL A 57 1.66 -9.47 -1.81
N ILE A 58 0.71 -8.70 -2.30
CA ILE A 58 -0.01 -7.73 -1.48
C ILE A 58 -0.74 -8.44 -0.33
N ARG A 59 -0.50 -7.95 0.89
CA ARG A 59 -1.29 -8.26 2.09
C ARG A 59 -1.87 -6.97 2.62
N ARG A 60 -3.14 -6.97 3.00
CA ARG A 60 -3.78 -5.81 3.61
C ARG A 60 -5.03 -6.21 4.37
N TRP A 61 -5.52 -5.31 5.19
CA TRP A 61 -6.84 -5.45 5.81
C TRP A 61 -7.95 -5.18 4.81
N ASP A 62 -9.09 -5.83 5.00
CA ASP A 62 -10.35 -5.59 4.25
C ASP A 62 -11.52 -5.24 5.17
N SER A 63 -11.25 -5.06 6.47
CA SER A 63 -12.19 -4.70 7.51
C SER A 63 -11.58 -3.69 8.47
N ASP A 64 -12.42 -3.04 9.28
CA ASP A 64 -12.00 -2.07 10.29
C ASP A 64 -10.97 -2.64 11.26
N ILE A 65 -10.00 -1.80 11.62
CA ILE A 65 -8.93 -2.11 12.56
C ILE A 65 -9.29 -1.61 13.94
N LYS A 66 -9.39 -2.54 14.87
CA LYS A 66 -9.74 -2.30 16.27
C LYS A 66 -8.50 -2.53 17.13
N ILE A 67 -7.98 -1.46 17.69
CA ILE A 67 -6.70 -1.43 18.38
C ILE A 67 -6.94 -1.42 19.88
N LYS A 68 -6.37 -2.38 20.60
CA LYS A 68 -6.32 -2.39 22.05
C LYS A 68 -4.92 -2.08 22.53
N ILE A 69 -4.85 -1.21 23.54
CA ILE A 69 -3.61 -0.83 24.19
C ILE A 69 -3.40 -1.71 25.41
N ASN A 70 -2.22 -2.32 25.52
CA ASN A 70 -1.79 -3.12 26.66
C ASN A 70 -0.46 -2.57 27.22
N GLY A 71 -0.14 -2.93 28.47
CA GLY A 71 1.10 -2.54 29.13
C GLY A 71 1.08 -1.13 29.70
N ASN A 72 2.21 -0.41 29.66
CA ASN A 72 2.41 0.84 30.38
C ASN A 72 2.87 1.99 29.44
N PRO A 73 2.02 2.46 28.50
CA PRO A 73 2.34 3.63 27.71
C PRO A 73 2.35 4.89 28.60
N ASN A 74 3.22 5.83 28.30
CA ASN A 74 3.15 7.15 28.88
C ASN A 74 2.16 8.06 28.13
N GLU A 75 1.93 9.28 28.62
CA GLU A 75 1.00 10.23 28.01
C GLU A 75 1.40 10.59 26.57
N LYS A 76 2.70 10.71 26.30
CA LYS A 76 3.22 11.06 24.96
C LYS A 76 3.05 9.90 23.95
N ASP A 77 3.18 8.68 24.42
CA ASP A 77 2.92 7.47 23.60
C ASP A 77 1.45 7.45 23.16
N LEU A 78 0.53 7.72 24.08
CA LEU A 78 -0.90 7.78 23.78
C LEU A 78 -1.26 8.93 22.85
N GLN A 79 -0.65 10.10 23.02
CA GLN A 79 -0.83 11.24 22.12
C GLN A 79 -0.32 10.88 20.69
N THR A 80 0.85 10.25 20.61
CA THR A 80 1.43 9.82 19.33
C THR A 80 0.54 8.79 18.64
N LEU A 81 0.10 7.75 19.37
CA LEU A 81 -0.77 6.71 18.81
C LEU A 81 -2.09 7.30 18.28
N ASN A 82 -2.74 8.18 19.04
CA ASN A 82 -3.96 8.85 18.58
C ASN A 82 -3.71 9.70 17.33
N GLN A 83 -2.57 10.39 17.24
CA GLN A 83 -2.22 11.16 16.05
C GLN A 83 -1.99 10.26 14.85
N VAL A 84 -1.28 9.13 15.01
CA VAL A 84 -1.03 8.16 13.93
C VAL A 84 -2.34 7.56 13.42
N ILE A 85 -3.25 7.17 14.30
CA ILE A 85 -4.58 6.67 13.95
C ILE A 85 -5.36 7.73 13.15
N SER A 86 -5.33 8.98 13.60
CA SER A 86 -5.99 10.09 12.90
C SER A 86 -5.41 10.33 11.50
N ASP A 87 -4.07 10.37 11.40
CA ASP A 87 -3.36 10.57 10.13
C ASP A 87 -3.70 9.44 9.12
N ILE A 88 -3.67 8.19 9.58
CA ILE A 88 -3.98 7.02 8.73
C ILE A 88 -5.44 7.07 8.27
N ASN A 89 -6.39 7.34 9.17
CA ASN A 89 -7.80 7.45 8.83
C ASN A 89 -8.07 8.57 7.82
N GLU A 90 -7.38 9.71 7.94
CA GLU A 90 -7.47 10.81 6.96
C GLU A 90 -6.99 10.36 5.57
N ILE A 91 -5.89 9.60 5.49
CA ILE A 91 -5.32 9.12 4.22
C ILE A 91 -6.20 8.04 3.59
N ILE A 92 -6.68 7.08 4.37
CA ILE A 92 -7.47 5.94 3.88
C ILE A 92 -8.91 6.34 3.53
N GLY A 93 -9.46 7.36 4.19
CA GLY A 93 -10.83 7.81 4.00
C GLY A 93 -11.86 6.80 4.51
N ASP A 94 -12.83 6.47 3.67
CA ASP A 94 -13.96 5.60 4.00
C ASP A 94 -13.75 4.10 3.71
N LYS A 95 -12.53 3.69 3.34
CA LYS A 95 -12.24 2.29 2.96
C LYS A 95 -12.25 1.33 4.15
N ILE A 96 -11.54 1.68 5.20
CA ILE A 96 -11.54 1.03 6.52
C ILE A 96 -11.28 2.11 7.57
N ASN A 97 -11.63 1.83 8.82
CA ASN A 97 -11.43 2.75 9.92
C ASN A 97 -10.57 2.13 11.03
N LEU A 98 -9.60 2.88 11.53
CA LEU A 98 -8.80 2.53 12.70
C LEU A 98 -9.44 3.16 13.94
N SER A 99 -9.62 2.39 15.01
CA SER A 99 -10.18 2.90 16.27
C SER A 99 -9.61 2.19 17.50
N LEU A 100 -9.53 2.92 18.63
CA LEU A 100 -9.20 2.33 19.91
C LEU A 100 -10.43 1.65 20.52
N VAL A 101 -10.23 0.47 21.13
CA VAL A 101 -11.27 -0.32 21.75
C VAL A 101 -10.77 -0.94 23.08
N ASP A 102 -11.70 -1.24 24.00
CA ASP A 102 -11.38 -1.96 25.23
C ASP A 102 -11.42 -3.49 25.04
N SER A 103 -12.12 -3.97 24.02
CA SER A 103 -12.31 -5.40 23.74
C SER A 103 -12.70 -5.65 22.28
N ASN A 104 -12.62 -6.92 21.84
CA ASN A 104 -12.89 -7.35 20.47
C ASN A 104 -11.95 -6.70 19.44
N GLN A 105 -10.70 -6.48 19.86
CA GLN A 105 -9.61 -5.98 19.01
C GLN A 105 -9.20 -7.02 17.96
N ASN A 106 -8.54 -6.52 16.92
CA ASN A 106 -7.78 -7.30 15.95
C ASN A 106 -6.32 -6.81 15.85
N ILE A 107 -5.97 -5.72 16.55
CA ILE A 107 -4.58 -5.36 16.85
C ILE A 107 -4.42 -5.19 18.36
N ASP A 108 -3.42 -5.86 18.93
CA ASP A 108 -2.90 -5.60 20.26
C ASP A 108 -1.61 -4.78 20.16
N ILE A 109 -1.57 -3.56 20.70
CA ILE A 109 -0.34 -2.77 20.85
C ILE A 109 0.13 -2.91 22.30
N ASN A 110 1.31 -3.50 22.47
CA ASN A 110 1.89 -3.86 23.75
C ASN A 110 3.06 -2.93 24.09
N PHE A 111 2.88 -2.01 25.02
CA PHE A 111 3.92 -1.15 25.58
C PHE A 111 4.60 -1.88 26.73
N VAL A 112 5.72 -2.54 26.45
CA VAL A 112 6.37 -3.47 27.37
C VAL A 112 7.89 -3.31 27.35
N PRO A 113 8.60 -3.72 28.42
CA PRO A 113 10.06 -3.74 28.39
C PRO A 113 10.55 -4.79 27.37
N LEU A 114 11.76 -4.60 26.86
CA LEU A 114 12.42 -5.51 25.91
C LEU A 114 12.44 -6.98 26.36
N SER A 115 12.50 -7.21 27.67
CA SER A 115 12.44 -8.57 28.24
C SER A 115 11.17 -9.34 27.89
N ASP A 116 10.09 -8.62 27.56
CA ASP A 116 8.75 -9.17 27.35
C ASP A 116 8.36 -9.21 25.85
N PHE A 117 9.26 -8.82 24.94
CA PHE A 117 9.02 -8.81 23.48
C PHE A 117 8.69 -10.18 22.89
N SER A 118 8.95 -11.25 23.63
CA SER A 118 8.52 -12.60 23.24
C SER A 118 7.00 -12.74 23.06
N ILE A 119 6.19 -11.85 23.65
CA ILE A 119 4.72 -11.84 23.46
C ILE A 119 4.33 -11.54 22.00
N CYS A 120 5.16 -10.75 21.28
CA CYS A 120 4.99 -10.46 19.86
C CYS A 120 5.80 -11.41 18.95
N ASN A 121 6.46 -12.44 19.49
CA ASN A 121 7.40 -13.29 18.78
C ASN A 121 8.63 -12.55 18.20
N ALA A 122 8.96 -11.38 18.73
CA ALA A 122 10.08 -10.57 18.29
C ALA A 122 11.42 -11.23 18.60
N ALA A 123 12.38 -11.15 17.66
CA ALA A 123 13.76 -11.51 17.92
C ALA A 123 14.41 -10.48 18.86
N PRO A 124 15.45 -10.87 19.64
CA PRO A 124 16.19 -9.94 20.47
C PRO A 124 16.85 -8.84 19.63
N GLY A 125 16.80 -7.60 20.12
CA GLY A 125 17.43 -6.44 19.48
C GLY A 125 16.47 -5.46 18.83
N ASN A 126 15.21 -5.81 18.66
CA ASN A 126 14.17 -4.92 18.16
C ASN A 126 13.61 -4.06 19.29
N TYR A 127 13.40 -2.77 19.02
CA TYR A 127 12.76 -1.82 19.93
C TYR A 127 11.29 -1.52 19.56
N GLY A 128 10.93 -1.75 18.31
CA GLY A 128 9.60 -1.88 17.75
C GLY A 128 9.49 -3.22 17.03
N TYR A 129 8.32 -3.79 16.94
CA TYR A 129 8.09 -5.02 16.19
C TYR A 129 6.61 -5.26 15.97
N PHE A 130 6.23 -5.66 14.77
CA PHE A 130 4.88 -6.13 14.48
C PHE A 130 4.90 -7.58 13.98
N ASN A 131 3.84 -8.30 14.28
CA ASN A 131 3.63 -9.67 13.81
C ASN A 131 2.18 -9.84 13.41
N CYS A 132 1.92 -10.00 12.11
CA CYS A 132 0.57 -10.08 11.56
C CYS A 132 0.25 -11.49 11.06
N LYS A 133 -1.03 -11.86 11.16
CA LYS A 133 -1.60 -13.10 10.64
C LYS A 133 -2.57 -12.80 9.52
N TRP A 134 -2.59 -13.65 8.50
CA TRP A 134 -3.46 -13.48 7.34
C TRP A 134 -4.03 -14.81 6.83
N ILE A 135 -5.19 -14.73 6.19
CA ILE A 135 -5.82 -15.82 5.47
C ILE A 135 -6.10 -15.32 4.05
N ASN A 136 -5.65 -16.05 3.03
CA ASN A 136 -5.77 -15.64 1.62
C ASN A 136 -5.24 -14.22 1.36
N ASN A 137 -4.15 -13.84 2.03
CA ASN A 137 -3.49 -12.52 1.98
C ASN A 137 -4.31 -11.35 2.56
N VAL A 138 -5.42 -11.63 3.22
CA VAL A 138 -6.17 -10.66 4.03
C VAL A 138 -5.67 -10.75 5.47
N ILE A 139 -5.15 -9.63 5.99
CA ILE A 139 -4.70 -9.53 7.39
C ILE A 139 -5.94 -9.51 8.28
N TYR A 140 -5.91 -10.27 9.38
CA TYR A 140 -7.03 -10.34 10.31
C TYR A 140 -6.64 -10.12 11.78
N GLU A 141 -5.35 -10.21 12.11
CA GLU A 141 -4.85 -10.04 13.47
C GLU A 141 -3.38 -9.60 13.43
N CYS A 142 -2.98 -8.64 14.28
CA CYS A 142 -1.59 -8.27 14.49
C CYS A 142 -1.31 -8.04 15.96
N ASP A 143 -0.09 -8.41 16.38
CA ASP A 143 0.53 -8.03 17.65
C ASP A 143 1.65 -7.01 17.35
N ILE A 144 1.64 -5.86 18.03
CA ILE A 144 2.67 -4.83 17.95
C ILE A 144 3.30 -4.68 19.33
N CYS A 145 4.62 -4.70 19.41
CA CYS A 145 5.38 -4.39 20.61
C CYS A 145 6.17 -3.09 20.45
N ILE A 146 6.08 -2.23 21.45
CA ILE A 146 6.84 -0.97 21.55
C ILE A 146 7.61 -1.01 22.87
N ALA A 147 8.94 -0.88 22.79
CA ALA A 147 9.79 -0.92 23.98
C ALA A 147 9.57 0.30 24.87
N THR A 148 9.44 0.03 26.19
CA THR A 148 9.27 1.08 27.22
C THR A 148 10.53 1.33 28.03
N ASP A 149 11.63 0.70 27.67
CA ASP A 149 12.90 0.85 28.38
C ASP A 149 13.45 2.27 28.26
N ASP A 150 14.09 2.75 29.33
CA ASP A 150 14.66 4.12 29.43
C ASP A 150 15.85 4.32 28.46
N VAL A 151 16.28 3.30 27.74
CA VAL A 151 17.34 3.42 26.73
C VAL A 151 16.86 4.16 25.48
N LEU A 152 15.54 4.25 25.24
CA LEU A 152 14.93 4.96 24.14
C LEU A 152 14.56 6.38 24.52
N LEU A 153 14.92 7.33 23.68
CA LEU A 153 14.36 8.68 23.74
C LEU A 153 12.87 8.64 23.38
N GLN A 154 12.12 9.62 23.85
CA GLN A 154 10.68 9.70 23.54
C GLN A 154 10.43 9.86 22.03
N GLU A 155 11.30 10.57 21.33
CA GLU A 155 11.21 10.74 19.86
C GLU A 155 11.38 9.40 19.14
N GLU A 156 12.32 8.55 19.60
CA GLU A 156 12.52 7.21 19.05
C GLU A 156 11.30 6.33 19.26
N ARG A 157 10.75 6.34 20.47
CA ARG A 157 9.53 5.58 20.76
C ARG A 157 8.31 6.09 19.99
N SER A 158 8.20 7.40 19.81
CA SER A 158 7.14 7.99 18.98
C SER A 158 7.32 7.64 17.50
N HIS A 159 8.54 7.47 17.01
CA HIS A 159 8.84 6.96 15.68
C HIS A 159 8.39 5.49 15.56
N MET A 160 8.81 4.61 16.47
CA MET A 160 8.43 3.21 16.48
C MET A 160 6.90 3.00 16.47
N ILE A 161 6.15 3.78 17.28
CA ILE A 161 4.68 3.72 17.26
C ILE A 161 4.13 3.99 15.87
N ARG A 162 4.67 4.98 15.16
CA ARG A 162 4.23 5.33 13.81
C ARG A 162 4.62 4.26 12.79
N GLU A 163 5.85 3.82 12.84
CA GLU A 163 6.42 2.83 11.93
C GLU A 163 5.66 1.50 12.03
N GLU A 164 5.63 0.89 13.21
CA GLU A 164 5.06 -0.45 13.40
C GLU A 164 3.55 -0.49 13.08
N LEU A 165 2.80 0.55 13.48
CA LEU A 165 1.38 0.62 13.15
C LEU A 165 1.18 0.79 11.63
N THR A 166 2.03 1.57 10.95
CA THR A 166 1.93 1.78 9.51
C THR A 166 2.30 0.52 8.73
N GLN A 167 3.37 -0.17 9.13
CA GLN A 167 3.79 -1.42 8.50
C GLN A 167 2.76 -2.53 8.69
N SER A 168 2.09 -2.58 9.85
CA SER A 168 1.01 -3.54 10.13
C SER A 168 -0.21 -3.39 9.22
N LEU A 169 -0.34 -2.28 8.47
CA LEU A 169 -1.38 -2.11 7.45
C LEU A 169 -1.16 -3.01 6.23
N GLY A 170 0.07 -3.53 6.03
CA GLY A 170 0.48 -4.34 4.88
C GLY A 170 1.64 -3.74 4.08
N LEU A 171 2.31 -2.69 4.62
CA LEU A 171 3.51 -2.06 4.05
C LEU A 171 4.74 -2.58 4.82
N MET A 172 5.06 -3.86 4.65
CA MET A 172 5.85 -4.67 5.60
C MET A 172 7.35 -4.70 5.31
N ASN A 173 7.85 -3.83 4.43
CA ASN A 173 9.27 -3.80 4.08
C ASN A 173 9.84 -2.39 4.20
N ASP A 174 11.13 -2.32 4.48
CA ASP A 174 11.89 -1.08 4.56
C ASP A 174 12.62 -0.79 3.25
N SER A 175 13.12 0.44 3.10
CA SER A 175 13.85 0.92 1.94
C SER A 175 14.91 1.94 2.30
N LEU A 176 15.98 1.98 1.53
CA LEU A 176 17.03 3.02 1.62
C LEU A 176 16.75 4.24 0.74
N GLU A 177 15.63 4.28 0.00
CA GLU A 177 15.36 5.30 -1.03
C GLU A 177 15.10 6.70 -0.43
N TYR A 178 14.27 6.80 0.62
CA TYR A 178 13.86 8.09 1.21
C TYR A 178 14.25 8.19 2.68
N ARG A 179 15.37 8.86 2.96
CA ARG A 179 15.95 8.94 4.29
C ARG A 179 15.04 9.45 5.42
N ASP A 180 14.10 10.33 5.08
CA ASP A 180 13.17 10.91 6.05
C ASP A 180 11.78 10.23 6.01
N SER A 181 11.64 9.14 5.26
CA SER A 181 10.44 8.31 5.22
C SER A 181 10.27 7.53 6.52
N ILE A 182 9.01 7.17 6.82
CA ILE A 182 8.69 6.25 7.92
C ILE A 182 9.15 4.81 7.61
N PHE A 183 9.44 4.49 6.35
CA PHE A 183 9.90 3.19 5.87
C PHE A 183 11.43 3.17 5.63
N TYR A 184 12.19 4.11 6.21
CA TYR A 184 13.64 4.13 6.00
C TYR A 184 14.33 3.06 6.86
N GLU A 185 15.11 2.17 6.22
CA GLU A 185 15.75 0.99 6.85
C GLU A 185 16.74 1.33 7.98
N GLU A 186 17.41 2.51 7.91
CA GLU A 186 18.33 2.92 8.96
C GLU A 186 17.59 3.70 10.06
N TRP A 187 18.20 3.76 11.26
CA TRP A 187 17.63 4.44 12.41
C TRP A 187 17.30 5.92 12.16
N THR A 188 16.05 6.30 12.39
CA THR A 188 15.57 7.68 12.22
C THR A 188 14.72 8.16 13.40
N TYR A 189 14.37 9.45 13.38
CA TYR A 189 13.49 10.10 14.35
C TYR A 189 12.25 10.69 13.67
N THR A 190 11.88 10.18 12.53
CA THR A 190 10.76 10.71 11.73
C THR A 190 9.46 10.65 12.52
N GLN A 191 8.82 11.82 12.71
CA GLN A 191 7.61 11.99 13.51
C GLN A 191 6.36 12.26 12.65
N LYS A 192 6.51 12.38 11.33
CA LYS A 192 5.43 12.74 10.40
C LYS A 192 5.58 11.95 9.12
N TYR A 193 4.47 11.66 8.49
CA TYR A 193 4.48 11.12 7.13
C TYR A 193 4.97 12.16 6.13
N LEU A 194 5.91 11.78 5.28
CA LEU A 194 6.18 12.47 4.03
C LEU A 194 5.02 12.26 3.05
N GLU A 195 4.96 13.09 2.01
CA GLU A 195 3.95 12.89 0.95
C GLU A 195 4.08 11.53 0.27
N ILE A 196 5.31 11.01 0.14
CA ILE A 196 5.54 9.65 -0.38
C ILE A 196 4.97 8.56 0.55
N ASP A 197 5.11 8.71 1.87
CA ASP A 197 4.57 7.75 2.84
C ASP A 197 3.03 7.71 2.76
N LYS A 198 2.40 8.88 2.73
CA LYS A 198 0.94 9.00 2.54
C LYS A 198 0.50 8.33 1.25
N LYS A 199 1.29 8.52 0.17
CA LYS A 199 1.01 7.92 -1.13
C LYS A 199 1.07 6.39 -1.06
N MET A 200 2.00 5.79 -0.31
CA MET A 200 2.08 4.33 -0.11
C MET A 200 0.81 3.79 0.57
N ILE A 201 0.34 4.47 1.61
CA ILE A 201 -0.90 4.11 2.31
C ILE A 201 -2.12 4.27 1.38
N GLU A 202 -2.21 5.40 0.65
CA GLU A 202 -3.27 5.66 -0.32
C GLU A 202 -3.34 4.58 -1.41
N ILE A 203 -2.19 4.22 -2.01
CA ILE A 203 -2.11 3.18 -3.03
C ILE A 203 -2.59 1.84 -2.46
N LEU A 204 -2.10 1.43 -1.28
CA LEU A 204 -2.46 0.16 -0.66
C LEU A 204 -3.98 0.01 -0.49
N TYR A 205 -4.66 1.09 -0.09
CA TYR A 205 -6.11 1.10 0.16
C TYR A 205 -6.93 1.62 -1.02
N SER A 206 -6.31 1.90 -2.17
CA SER A 206 -7.04 2.23 -3.40
C SER A 206 -7.90 1.06 -3.90
N ASP A 207 -8.90 1.36 -4.72
CA ASP A 207 -9.76 0.34 -5.33
C ASP A 207 -9.02 -0.53 -6.36
N LYS A 208 -7.85 -0.06 -6.84
CA LYS A 208 -6.99 -0.76 -7.81
C LYS A 208 -6.24 -1.94 -7.19
N ILE A 209 -5.89 -1.88 -5.90
CA ILE A 209 -5.06 -2.88 -5.22
C ILE A 209 -5.93 -3.89 -4.46
N LYS A 210 -5.60 -5.19 -4.61
CA LYS A 210 -6.32 -6.29 -3.95
C LYS A 210 -5.33 -7.23 -3.24
N PRO A 211 -5.75 -7.87 -2.13
CA PRO A 211 -4.96 -8.91 -1.49
C PRO A 211 -4.56 -10.01 -2.48
N GLY A 212 -3.32 -10.46 -2.40
CA GLY A 212 -2.78 -11.53 -3.24
C GLY A 212 -2.21 -11.10 -4.59
N MET A 213 -2.35 -9.84 -4.99
CA MET A 213 -1.72 -9.33 -6.21
C MET A 213 -0.20 -9.47 -6.15
N VAL A 214 0.39 -9.95 -7.24
CA VAL A 214 1.84 -9.99 -7.46
C VAL A 214 2.33 -8.71 -8.14
N LYS A 215 3.64 -8.47 -8.18
CA LYS A 215 4.24 -7.25 -8.72
C LYS A 215 3.71 -6.85 -10.11
N GLN A 216 3.64 -7.80 -11.04
CA GLN A 216 3.17 -7.53 -12.41
C GLN A 216 1.72 -7.06 -12.48
N GLU A 217 0.84 -7.62 -11.61
CA GLU A 217 -0.56 -7.21 -11.53
C GLU A 217 -0.69 -5.81 -10.93
N VAL A 218 0.07 -5.53 -9.85
CA VAL A 218 0.14 -4.20 -9.21
C VAL A 218 0.58 -3.15 -10.23
N GLU A 219 1.71 -3.35 -10.89
CA GLU A 219 2.21 -2.42 -11.91
C GLU A 219 1.21 -2.23 -13.05
N SER A 220 0.57 -3.30 -13.51
CA SER A 220 -0.43 -3.23 -14.59
C SER A 220 -1.65 -2.38 -14.26
N VAL A 221 -2.12 -2.41 -13.00
CA VAL A 221 -3.31 -1.64 -12.59
C VAL A 221 -2.98 -0.20 -12.21
N LEU A 222 -1.77 0.07 -11.69
CA LEU A 222 -1.34 1.41 -11.28
C LEU A 222 -0.88 2.27 -12.46
N ARG A 223 -0.36 1.66 -13.54
CA ARG A 223 0.06 2.37 -14.78
C ARG A 223 -1.09 2.73 -15.72
N LYS A 224 -2.30 2.31 -15.41
CA LYS A 224 -3.55 2.65 -16.12
C LYS A 224 -4.24 3.84 -15.46
#